data_adb1fea0ceeb9fb8753d7a105cc215c1
#
_entry.id   adb1fea0ceeb9fb8753d7a105cc215c1
#
_cell.length_a   1.000
_cell.length_b   1.000
_cell.length_c   1.000
_cell.angle_alpha   90.00
_cell.angle_beta   90.00
_cell.angle_gamma   90.00
#
_symmetry.space_group_name_H-M   'P 1'
#
loop_
_entity.id
_entity.type
_entity.pdbx_description
1 polymer ?
#
loop_
_entity_poly.entity_id
_entity_poly.type
_entity_poly.pdbx_seq_one_letter_code
_entity_poly.pdbx_strand_id
1 'polypeptide(L)'
;MCIRDSTYCVPKDKSYSYVLSDDENASLEIGRALISMGHRRIGIISGPVNSFNSQKRLVGIQQALFEASIPYNVGTTVIGDWTRECGYHAASQLLSQGVTAIYAFSDKMISGVYTYCIEHRISVGKDISLFGFDDSDIVHAYTPPLASAKPDLQEMGHKAAELVLAQLQGKTVCTKCHVLPCTIHVRPSVCSIGEA
;
A
#
# COMPACT_ATOMS: atom_id res chain seq x y z
N MET A 1 -24.10 -12.88 -21.75
CA MET A 1 -22.82 -12.20 -21.96
C MET A 1 -22.41 -11.61 -20.60
N CYS A 2 -21.50 -12.25 -19.88
CA CYS A 2 -21.07 -11.76 -18.56
C CYS A 2 -19.87 -10.85 -18.77
N ILE A 3 -20.07 -9.54 -18.67
CA ILE A 3 -18.98 -8.57 -18.61
C ILE A 3 -18.48 -8.61 -17.16
N ARG A 4 -17.38 -9.30 -16.92
CA ARG A 4 -16.69 -9.31 -15.64
C ARG A 4 -15.30 -8.71 -15.83
N ASP A 5 -15.27 -7.43 -16.08
CA ASP A 5 -14.00 -6.70 -16.03
C ASP A 5 -13.75 -6.33 -14.58
N SER A 6 -12.67 -6.84 -14.04
CA SER A 6 -12.29 -6.64 -12.64
C SER A 6 -11.17 -5.62 -12.57
N THR A 7 -11.43 -4.51 -11.89
CA THR A 7 -10.47 -3.44 -11.61
C THR A 7 -9.79 -3.72 -10.29
N TYR A 8 -9.47 -4.62 -9.72
CA TYR A 8 -8.75 -4.85 -8.46
C TYR A 8 -8.33 -6.31 -8.22
N CYS A 9 -8.63 -7.21 -9.15
CA CYS A 9 -8.15 -8.58 -9.03
C CYS A 9 -7.91 -9.18 -10.41
N VAL A 10 -6.91 -10.05 -10.50
CA VAL A 10 -6.66 -10.83 -11.71
C VAL A 10 -7.76 -11.89 -11.83
N PRO A 11 -8.52 -11.92 -12.93
CA PRO A 11 -9.53 -12.95 -13.13
C PRO A 11 -8.87 -14.33 -13.20
N LYS A 12 -9.52 -15.34 -12.62
CA LYS A 12 -9.06 -16.73 -12.71
C LYS A 12 -8.98 -17.22 -14.16
N ASP A 13 -9.86 -16.71 -15.00
CA ASP A 13 -9.85 -16.97 -16.44
C ASP A 13 -9.09 -15.86 -17.15
N LYS A 14 -7.95 -16.21 -17.74
CA LYS A 14 -7.08 -15.29 -18.49
C LYS A 14 -7.65 -14.83 -19.84
N SER A 15 -8.88 -15.22 -20.17
CA SER A 15 -9.58 -14.80 -21.41
C SER A 15 -10.11 -13.35 -21.34
N TYR A 16 -10.10 -12.73 -20.14
CA TYR A 16 -10.58 -11.36 -19.94
C TYR A 16 -9.44 -10.35 -19.90
N SER A 17 -9.70 -9.16 -20.43
CA SER A 17 -8.85 -8.00 -20.21
C SER A 17 -9.07 -7.44 -18.80
N TYR A 18 -8.03 -6.91 -18.18
CA TYR A 18 -8.11 -6.34 -16.84
C TYR A 18 -7.16 -5.15 -16.66
N VAL A 19 -7.53 -4.25 -15.77
CA VAL A 19 -6.74 -3.07 -15.42
C VAL A 19 -6.34 -3.17 -13.96
N LEU A 20 -5.06 -2.97 -13.67
CA LEU A 20 -4.48 -3.04 -12.33
C LEU A 20 -3.69 -1.78 -12.03
N SER A 21 -3.57 -1.44 -10.76
CA SER A 21 -2.53 -0.55 -10.26
C SER A 21 -1.19 -1.30 -10.14
N ASP A 22 -0.08 -0.59 -10.33
CA ASP A 22 1.26 -1.14 -10.12
C ASP A 22 1.64 -1.12 -8.64
N ASP A 23 0.96 -1.99 -7.89
CA ASP A 23 1.10 -2.12 -6.44
C ASP A 23 2.51 -2.58 -6.03
N GLU A 24 3.14 -3.39 -6.87
CA GLU A 24 4.48 -3.91 -6.62
C GLU A 24 5.52 -2.78 -6.69
N ASN A 25 5.53 -2.02 -7.78
CA ASN A 25 6.44 -0.89 -7.92
C ASN A 25 6.13 0.23 -6.91
N ALA A 26 4.85 0.50 -6.63
CA ALA A 26 4.49 1.48 -5.61
C ALA A 26 5.04 1.12 -4.23
N SER A 27 4.92 -0.14 -3.82
CA SER A 27 5.48 -0.61 -2.54
C SER A 27 7.00 -0.64 -2.53
N LEU A 28 7.63 -0.92 -3.67
CA LEU A 28 9.09 -0.80 -3.83
C LEU A 28 9.53 0.66 -3.58
N GLU A 29 8.86 1.63 -4.20
CA GLU A 29 9.17 3.04 -4.04
C GLU A 29 8.90 3.55 -2.61
N ILE A 30 7.82 3.10 -1.96
CA ILE A 30 7.58 3.38 -0.53
C ILE A 30 8.73 2.86 0.33
N GLY A 31 9.15 1.62 0.10
CA GLY A 31 10.26 1.02 0.82
C GLY A 31 11.55 1.80 0.63
N ARG A 32 11.88 2.16 -0.62
CA ARG A 32 13.06 2.99 -0.95
C ARG A 32 12.99 4.35 -0.26
N ALA A 33 11.83 5.01 -0.25
CA ALA A 33 11.64 6.29 0.42
C ALA A 33 11.90 6.18 1.93
N LEU A 34 11.32 5.20 2.62
CA LEU A 34 11.56 4.98 4.05
C LEU A 34 13.03 4.66 4.34
N ILE A 35 13.66 3.82 3.52
CA ILE A 35 15.06 3.43 3.67
C ILE A 35 16.01 4.62 3.42
N SER A 36 15.73 5.46 2.43
CA SER A 36 16.51 6.67 2.15
C SER A 36 16.44 7.71 3.28
N MET A 37 15.36 7.69 4.08
CA MET A 37 15.18 8.50 5.28
C MET A 37 15.83 7.88 6.53
N GLY A 38 16.60 6.81 6.40
CA GLY A 38 17.36 6.18 7.47
C GLY A 38 16.61 5.03 8.19
N HIS A 39 15.37 4.73 7.83
CA HIS A 39 14.65 3.62 8.46
C HIS A 39 15.26 2.26 8.11
N ARG A 40 15.54 1.44 9.13
CA ARG A 40 16.09 0.09 8.99
C ARG A 40 15.19 -0.96 9.66
N ARG A 41 14.39 -0.55 10.64
CA ARG A 41 13.40 -1.39 11.31
C ARG A 41 12.00 -0.91 10.92
N ILE A 42 11.46 -1.50 9.86
CA ILE A 42 10.18 -1.14 9.28
C ILE A 42 9.14 -2.20 9.68
N GLY A 43 8.06 -1.77 10.33
CA GLY A 43 6.88 -2.58 10.58
C GLY A 43 5.99 -2.63 9.33
N ILE A 44 5.45 -3.80 9.03
CA ILE A 44 4.57 -4.02 7.89
C ILE A 44 3.22 -4.52 8.39
N ILE A 45 2.14 -3.89 7.95
CA ILE A 45 0.78 -4.41 8.14
C ILE A 45 0.26 -4.78 6.75
N SER A 46 0.35 -6.07 6.41
CA SER A 46 -0.13 -6.57 5.12
C SER A 46 -1.65 -6.70 5.09
N GLY A 47 -2.22 -6.97 3.92
CA GLY A 47 -3.59 -7.47 3.84
C GLY A 47 -3.65 -9.00 3.95
N PRO A 48 -4.84 -9.61 3.75
CA PRO A 48 -5.00 -11.05 3.74
C PRO A 48 -4.06 -11.74 2.74
N VAL A 49 -3.52 -12.88 3.11
CA VAL A 49 -2.49 -13.60 2.32
C VAL A 49 -2.96 -14.04 0.94
N ASN A 50 -4.26 -14.25 0.77
CA ASN A 50 -4.89 -14.64 -0.51
C ASN A 50 -5.29 -13.44 -1.38
N SER A 51 -5.06 -12.21 -0.92
CA SER A 51 -5.31 -11.00 -1.70
C SER A 51 -4.17 -10.76 -2.70
N PHE A 52 -4.51 -10.61 -3.99
CA PHE A 52 -3.55 -10.32 -5.04
C PHE A 52 -2.76 -9.02 -4.76
N ASN A 53 -3.47 -7.95 -4.39
CA ASN A 53 -2.84 -6.66 -4.07
C ASN A 53 -1.91 -6.76 -2.85
N SER A 54 -2.31 -7.52 -1.81
CA SER A 54 -1.45 -7.76 -0.65
C SER A 54 -0.16 -8.46 -1.04
N GLN A 55 -0.24 -9.49 -1.89
CA GLN A 55 0.94 -10.20 -2.37
C GLN A 55 1.87 -9.28 -3.17
N LYS A 56 1.31 -8.46 -4.06
CA LYS A 56 2.10 -7.51 -4.87
C LYS A 56 2.79 -6.46 -4.00
N ARG A 57 2.07 -5.86 -3.06
CA ARG A 57 2.64 -4.89 -2.11
C ARG A 57 3.73 -5.53 -1.24
N LEU A 58 3.54 -6.79 -0.83
CA LEU A 58 4.55 -7.50 -0.06
C LEU A 58 5.84 -7.74 -0.87
N VAL A 59 5.71 -8.17 -2.13
CA VAL A 59 6.87 -8.37 -3.01
C VAL A 59 7.65 -7.06 -3.19
N GLY A 60 6.97 -5.94 -3.43
CA GLY A 60 7.62 -4.64 -3.62
C GLY A 60 8.42 -4.18 -2.40
N ILE A 61 7.83 -4.25 -1.19
CA ILE A 61 8.56 -3.85 0.02
C ILE A 61 9.70 -4.82 0.34
N GLN A 62 9.55 -6.12 0.12
CA GLN A 62 10.62 -7.09 0.28
C GLN A 62 11.79 -6.82 -0.66
N GLN A 63 11.51 -6.43 -1.90
CA GLN A 63 12.54 -6.06 -2.86
C GLN A 63 13.30 -4.81 -2.40
N ALA A 64 12.62 -3.77 -1.91
CA ALA A 64 13.29 -2.58 -1.36
C ALA A 64 14.25 -2.92 -0.21
N LEU A 65 13.79 -3.78 0.71
CA LEU A 65 14.61 -4.25 1.83
C LEU A 65 15.83 -5.04 1.33
N PHE A 66 15.63 -5.92 0.37
CA PHE A 66 16.71 -6.72 -0.23
C PHE A 66 17.77 -5.84 -0.92
N GLU A 67 17.35 -4.86 -1.72
CA GLU A 67 18.25 -3.89 -2.39
C GLU A 67 19.12 -3.11 -1.38
N ALA A 68 18.57 -2.84 -0.21
CA ALA A 68 19.28 -2.15 0.88
C ALA A 68 20.03 -3.09 1.83
N SER A 69 20.07 -4.39 1.55
CA SER A 69 20.67 -5.42 2.42
C SER A 69 20.06 -5.44 3.83
N ILE A 70 18.76 -5.12 3.95
CA ILE A 70 17.99 -5.20 5.19
C ILE A 70 17.21 -6.53 5.17
N PRO A 71 17.42 -7.45 6.13
CA PRO A 71 16.68 -8.70 6.14
C PRO A 71 15.20 -8.47 6.41
N TYR A 72 14.34 -9.10 5.60
CA TYR A 72 12.91 -9.13 5.88
C TYR A 72 12.64 -9.89 7.18
N ASN A 73 11.89 -9.28 8.09
CA ASN A 73 11.61 -9.86 9.40
C ASN A 73 10.12 -10.15 9.58
N VAL A 74 9.78 -11.42 9.70
CA VAL A 74 8.40 -11.87 9.95
C VAL A 74 7.88 -11.35 11.31
N GLY A 75 8.75 -11.16 12.31
CA GLY A 75 8.40 -10.63 13.63
C GLY A 75 7.93 -9.16 13.59
N THR A 76 8.30 -8.40 12.56
CA THR A 76 7.82 -7.03 12.32
C THR A 76 6.77 -6.96 11.21
N THR A 77 6.13 -8.08 10.87
CA THR A 77 5.06 -8.15 9.87
C THR A 77 3.80 -8.73 10.51
N VAL A 78 2.70 -7.99 10.41
CA VAL A 78 1.38 -8.40 10.86
C VAL A 78 0.49 -8.62 9.65
N ILE A 79 -0.22 -9.76 9.62
CA ILE A 79 -1.23 -10.02 8.59
C ILE A 79 -2.52 -9.32 9.01
N GLY A 80 -2.96 -8.39 8.20
CA GLY A 80 -4.16 -7.60 8.43
C GLY A 80 -5.36 -8.08 7.62
N ASP A 81 -6.48 -7.41 7.85
CA ASP A 81 -7.81 -7.73 7.29
C ASP A 81 -8.48 -6.51 6.62
N TRP A 82 -7.71 -5.47 6.34
CA TRP A 82 -8.15 -4.20 5.77
C TRP A 82 -8.97 -3.32 6.72
N THR A 83 -9.10 -3.69 8.01
CA THR A 83 -9.85 -2.89 8.99
C THR A 83 -8.95 -1.91 9.75
N ARG A 84 -9.58 -0.86 10.29
CA ARG A 84 -8.92 0.10 11.18
C ARG A 84 -8.52 -0.56 12.52
N GLU A 85 -9.40 -1.42 13.02
CA GLU A 85 -9.20 -2.17 14.27
C GLU A 85 -7.95 -3.04 14.20
N CYS A 86 -7.76 -3.73 13.08
CA CYS A 86 -6.54 -4.50 12.87
C CYS A 86 -5.29 -3.61 12.92
N GLY A 87 -5.32 -2.45 12.27
CA GLY A 87 -4.22 -1.48 12.32
C GLY A 87 -3.92 -0.99 13.73
N TYR A 88 -4.97 -0.72 14.52
CA TYR A 88 -4.83 -0.31 15.91
C TYR A 88 -4.13 -1.38 16.77
N HIS A 89 -4.57 -2.62 16.69
CA HIS A 89 -3.96 -3.72 17.44
C HIS A 89 -2.54 -4.05 16.96
N ALA A 90 -2.29 -3.99 15.66
CA ALA A 90 -0.96 -4.21 15.10
C ALA A 90 0.07 -3.17 15.58
N ALA A 91 -0.38 -1.92 15.84
CA ALA A 91 0.50 -0.86 16.31
C ALA A 91 1.24 -1.23 17.60
N SER A 92 0.52 -1.75 18.60
CA SER A 92 1.11 -2.19 19.87
C SER A 92 2.20 -3.24 19.68
N GLN A 93 1.91 -4.26 18.87
CA GLN A 93 2.85 -5.33 18.59
C GLN A 93 4.10 -4.79 17.87
N LEU A 94 3.94 -4.00 16.82
CA LEU A 94 5.05 -3.49 16.02
C LEU A 94 5.93 -2.53 16.81
N LEU A 95 5.32 -1.61 17.56
CA LEU A 95 6.07 -0.66 18.39
C LEU A 95 6.88 -1.36 19.47
N SER A 96 6.39 -2.46 20.05
CA SER A 96 7.15 -3.25 21.02
C SER A 96 8.41 -3.90 20.41
N GLN A 97 8.46 -4.09 19.10
CA GLN A 97 9.61 -4.57 18.35
C GLN A 97 10.62 -3.45 18.01
N GLY A 98 10.35 -2.21 18.43
CA GLY A 98 11.23 -1.06 18.19
C GLY A 98 11.31 -0.64 16.72
N VAL A 99 10.23 -0.80 15.96
CA VAL A 99 10.15 -0.28 14.59
C VAL A 99 10.17 1.25 14.61
N THR A 100 10.77 1.84 13.59
CA THR A 100 10.87 3.30 13.44
C THR A 100 9.96 3.85 12.36
N ALA A 101 9.41 2.97 11.53
CA ALA A 101 8.38 3.27 10.56
C ALA A 101 7.38 2.12 10.49
N ILE A 102 6.13 2.42 10.17
CA ILE A 102 5.09 1.43 9.88
C ILE A 102 4.52 1.73 8.50
N TYR A 103 4.59 0.73 7.60
CA TYR A 103 3.91 0.72 6.33
C TYR A 103 2.71 -0.21 6.40
N ALA A 104 1.51 0.33 6.27
CA ALA A 104 0.28 -0.44 6.15
C ALA A 104 -0.22 -0.47 4.71
N PHE A 105 -0.67 -1.63 4.25
CA PHE A 105 -1.13 -1.84 2.88
C PHE A 105 -2.50 -1.21 2.58
N SER A 106 -3.06 -0.42 3.49
CA SER A 106 -4.21 0.44 3.23
C SER A 106 -4.28 1.61 4.18
N ASP A 107 -4.94 2.68 3.76
CA ASP A 107 -5.17 3.86 4.57
C ASP A 107 -6.07 3.58 5.77
N LYS A 108 -7.01 2.64 5.64
CA LYS A 108 -7.84 2.23 6.79
C LYS A 108 -7.00 1.63 7.91
N MET A 109 -6.06 0.74 7.58
CA MET A 109 -5.19 0.14 8.60
C MET A 109 -4.24 1.17 9.21
N ILE A 110 -3.59 2.03 8.39
CA ILE A 110 -2.68 3.04 8.92
C ILE A 110 -3.42 4.07 9.79
N SER A 111 -4.69 4.35 9.52
CA SER A 111 -5.52 5.22 10.38
C SER A 111 -5.74 4.63 11.78
N GLY A 112 -5.79 3.31 11.88
CA GLY A 112 -5.83 2.60 13.16
C GLY A 112 -4.52 2.77 13.94
N VAL A 113 -3.38 2.62 13.26
CA VAL A 113 -2.05 2.86 13.84
C VAL A 113 -1.94 4.31 14.35
N TYR A 114 -2.39 5.28 13.53
CA TYR A 114 -2.41 6.68 13.93
C TYR A 114 -3.20 6.90 15.21
N THR A 115 -4.40 6.31 15.32
CA THR A 115 -5.24 6.40 16.51
C THR A 115 -4.51 5.87 17.75
N TYR A 116 -3.89 4.69 17.63
CA TYR A 116 -3.08 4.13 18.70
C TYR A 116 -1.95 5.06 19.14
N CYS A 117 -1.23 5.66 18.17
CA CYS A 117 -0.16 6.61 18.47
C CYS A 117 -0.65 7.81 19.28
N ILE A 118 -1.79 8.41 18.89
CA ILE A 118 -2.35 9.56 19.62
C ILE A 118 -2.75 9.19 21.05
N GLU A 119 -3.43 8.07 21.26
CA GLU A 119 -3.84 7.60 22.58
C GLU A 119 -2.65 7.31 23.51
N HIS A 120 -1.52 6.88 22.93
CA HIS A 120 -0.29 6.57 23.67
C HIS A 120 0.74 7.70 23.66
N ARG A 121 0.37 8.91 23.19
CA ARG A 121 1.24 10.11 23.14
C ARG A 121 2.52 9.91 22.31
N ILE A 122 2.44 9.12 21.26
CA ILE A 122 3.52 8.91 20.27
C ILE A 122 3.33 9.91 19.14
N SER A 123 4.32 10.75 18.89
CA SER A 123 4.26 11.81 17.89
C SER A 123 4.53 11.25 16.48
N VAL A 124 3.47 11.16 15.67
CA VAL A 124 3.58 10.75 14.26
C VAL A 124 4.37 11.79 13.47
N GLY A 125 5.32 11.33 12.67
CA GLY A 125 6.25 12.19 11.91
C GLY A 125 7.43 12.71 12.75
N LYS A 126 7.56 12.25 14.00
CA LYS A 126 8.70 12.56 14.87
C LYS A 126 9.24 11.30 15.55
N ASP A 127 8.38 10.61 16.32
CA ASP A 127 8.77 9.41 17.06
C ASP A 127 8.59 8.15 16.21
N ILE A 128 7.65 8.18 15.26
CA ILE A 128 7.32 7.10 14.33
C ILE A 128 6.90 7.65 12.96
N SER A 129 7.38 7.03 11.89
CA SER A 129 6.93 7.31 10.53
C SER A 129 5.78 6.39 10.15
N LEU A 130 4.73 6.95 9.52
CA LEU A 130 3.56 6.21 9.06
C LEU A 130 3.35 6.40 7.55
N PHE A 131 3.19 5.29 6.84
CA PHE A 131 2.92 5.27 5.41
C PHE A 131 1.73 4.34 5.10
N GLY A 132 0.76 4.82 4.34
CA GLY A 132 -0.43 4.08 3.91
C GLY A 132 -0.42 3.71 2.43
N PHE A 133 -1.57 3.29 1.94
CA PHE A 133 -1.85 3.01 0.53
C PHE A 133 -3.32 3.31 0.26
N ASP A 134 -3.66 3.84 -0.91
CA ASP A 134 -4.94 4.22 -1.52
C ASP A 134 -5.11 5.73 -1.69
N ASP A 135 -4.45 6.57 -0.87
CA ASP A 135 -4.56 8.04 -0.81
C ASP A 135 -6.02 8.52 -0.71
N SER A 136 -6.77 7.84 0.14
CA SER A 136 -8.18 8.16 0.41
C SER A 136 -8.33 9.44 1.25
N ASP A 137 -9.50 10.03 1.29
CA ASP A 137 -9.77 11.29 2.01
C ASP A 137 -9.37 11.22 3.50
N ILE A 138 -9.37 10.04 4.08
CA ILE A 138 -9.04 9.84 5.50
C ILE A 138 -7.63 10.30 5.85
N VAL A 139 -6.64 10.14 4.94
CA VAL A 139 -5.24 10.50 5.22
C VAL A 139 -5.02 12.00 5.33
N HIS A 140 -5.90 12.80 4.71
CA HIS A 140 -5.87 14.25 4.75
C HIS A 140 -6.50 14.83 6.03
N ALA A 141 -7.31 14.04 6.72
CA ALA A 141 -8.00 14.47 7.94
C ALA A 141 -7.12 14.45 9.20
N TYR A 142 -5.92 13.87 9.10
CA TYR A 142 -4.99 13.77 10.23
C TYR A 142 -4.00 14.94 10.29
N THR A 143 -3.43 15.16 11.48
CA THR A 143 -2.38 16.17 11.72
C THR A 143 -1.22 15.51 12.46
N PRO A 144 -0.08 15.30 11.78
CA PRO A 144 0.20 15.62 10.37
C PRO A 144 -0.59 14.72 9.39
N PRO A 145 -0.82 15.17 8.13
CA PRO A 145 -1.44 14.34 7.11
C PRO A 145 -0.55 13.14 6.78
N LEU A 146 -1.18 11.97 6.51
CA LEU A 146 -0.45 10.73 6.33
C LEU A 146 0.08 10.59 4.90
N ALA A 147 1.32 10.11 4.80
CA ALA A 147 1.91 9.68 3.53
C ALA A 147 1.17 8.45 3.00
N SER A 148 0.95 8.40 1.70
CA SER A 148 0.23 7.30 1.06
C SER A 148 0.58 7.18 -0.43
N ALA A 149 0.42 5.98 -1.00
CA ALA A 149 0.45 5.77 -2.44
C ALA A 149 -0.96 5.91 -3.02
N LYS A 150 -1.05 6.59 -4.16
CA LYS A 150 -2.30 6.86 -4.87
C LYS A 150 -2.38 6.09 -6.18
N PRO A 151 -3.21 5.03 -6.27
CA PRO A 151 -3.60 4.48 -7.57
C PRO A 151 -4.43 5.49 -8.36
N ASP A 152 -4.23 5.56 -9.67
CA ASP A 152 -5.09 6.39 -10.52
C ASP A 152 -6.39 5.66 -10.85
N LEU A 153 -7.33 5.67 -9.88
CA LEU A 153 -8.63 5.01 -10.01
C LEU A 153 -9.47 5.59 -11.15
N GLN A 154 -9.30 6.87 -11.46
CA GLN A 154 -10.03 7.51 -12.55
C GLN A 154 -9.56 6.97 -13.89
N GLU A 155 -8.26 6.93 -14.14
CA GLU A 155 -7.69 6.38 -15.37
C GLU A 155 -7.93 4.86 -15.46
N MET A 156 -7.86 4.13 -14.34
CA MET A 156 -8.23 2.71 -14.29
C MET A 156 -9.67 2.49 -14.74
N GLY A 157 -10.62 3.30 -14.23
CA GLY A 157 -12.03 3.26 -14.61
C GLY A 157 -12.24 3.62 -16.08
N HIS A 158 -11.57 4.67 -16.57
CA HIS A 158 -11.62 5.09 -17.97
C HIS A 158 -11.14 3.97 -18.90
N LYS A 159 -9.99 3.38 -18.58
CA LYS A 159 -9.39 2.27 -19.36
C LYS A 159 -10.27 1.02 -19.37
N ALA A 160 -10.87 0.68 -18.24
CA ALA A 160 -11.82 -0.43 -18.16
C ALA A 160 -13.05 -0.20 -19.04
N ALA A 161 -13.60 1.02 -19.03
CA ALA A 161 -14.74 1.40 -19.87
C ALA A 161 -14.41 1.33 -21.37
N GLU A 162 -13.22 1.79 -21.78
CA GLU A 162 -12.75 1.66 -23.17
C GLU A 162 -12.70 0.21 -23.64
N LEU A 163 -12.19 -0.71 -22.80
CA LEU A 163 -12.11 -2.13 -23.11
C LEU A 163 -13.51 -2.75 -23.30
N VAL A 164 -14.45 -2.41 -22.43
CA VAL A 164 -15.86 -2.87 -22.52
C VAL A 164 -16.52 -2.35 -23.80
N LEU A 165 -16.37 -1.07 -24.10
CA LEU A 165 -16.95 -0.47 -25.30
C LEU A 165 -16.39 -1.07 -26.59
N ALA A 166 -15.09 -1.35 -26.62
CA ALA A 166 -14.46 -2.01 -27.78
C ALA A 166 -15.04 -3.41 -28.01
N GLN A 167 -15.25 -4.18 -26.95
CA GLN A 167 -15.89 -5.50 -27.05
C GLN A 167 -17.35 -5.42 -27.55
N LEU A 168 -18.14 -4.47 -27.04
CA LEU A 168 -19.52 -4.25 -27.48
C LEU A 168 -19.63 -3.86 -28.95
N GLN A 169 -18.61 -3.17 -29.49
CA GLN A 169 -18.50 -2.82 -30.91
C GLN A 169 -18.01 -3.97 -31.80
N GLY A 170 -17.83 -5.16 -31.26
CA GLY A 170 -17.34 -6.32 -32.00
C GLY A 170 -15.86 -6.23 -32.40
N LYS A 171 -15.10 -5.29 -31.83
CA LYS A 171 -13.67 -5.20 -32.05
C LYS A 171 -12.97 -6.36 -31.32
N THR A 172 -12.05 -7.02 -32.00
CA THR A 172 -11.21 -8.04 -31.38
C THR A 172 -10.29 -7.36 -30.36
N VAL A 173 -10.66 -7.44 -29.08
CA VAL A 173 -9.78 -7.00 -27.99
C VAL A 173 -8.89 -8.20 -27.64
N CYS A 174 -7.61 -8.13 -28.01
CA CYS A 174 -6.65 -9.09 -27.47
C CYS A 174 -6.68 -8.97 -25.95
N THR A 175 -6.75 -10.08 -25.25
CA THR A 175 -6.64 -10.14 -23.78
C THR A 175 -5.39 -9.39 -23.34
N LYS A 176 -5.56 -8.29 -22.66
CA LYS A 176 -4.45 -7.43 -22.20
C LYS A 176 -4.58 -7.13 -20.73
N CYS A 177 -3.46 -7.22 -20.04
CA CYS A 177 -3.28 -6.63 -18.72
C CYS A 177 -2.80 -5.19 -18.92
N HIS A 178 -3.53 -4.23 -18.37
CA HIS A 178 -3.11 -2.84 -18.31
C HIS A 178 -2.72 -2.55 -16.86
N VAL A 179 -1.44 -2.23 -16.65
CA VAL A 179 -0.91 -1.87 -15.33
C VAL A 179 -0.65 -0.37 -15.34
N LEU A 180 -1.26 0.37 -14.42
CA LEU A 180 -1.14 1.81 -14.30
C LEU A 180 -0.29 2.17 -13.07
N PRO A 181 0.63 3.13 -13.19
CA PRO A 181 1.50 3.53 -12.08
C PRO A 181 0.68 4.17 -10.95
N CYS A 182 1.21 4.06 -9.72
CA CYS A 182 0.72 4.82 -8.58
C CYS A 182 1.58 6.05 -8.35
N THR A 183 1.00 7.13 -7.81
CA THR A 183 1.75 8.30 -7.35
C THR A 183 2.09 8.14 -5.88
N ILE A 184 3.34 8.39 -5.50
CA ILE A 184 3.78 8.30 -4.11
C ILE A 184 3.75 9.69 -3.47
N HIS A 185 2.87 9.87 -2.48
CA HIS A 185 2.74 11.12 -1.73
C HIS A 185 3.44 11.00 -0.37
N VAL A 186 4.69 11.47 -0.31
CA VAL A 186 5.40 11.63 0.96
C VAL A 186 4.85 12.87 1.67
N ARG A 187 4.47 12.72 2.94
CA ARG A 187 3.85 13.77 3.77
C ARG A 187 4.52 13.84 5.14
N PRO A 188 4.25 14.88 5.97
CA PRO A 188 4.89 15.05 7.27
C PRO A 188 4.65 13.94 8.31
N SER A 189 3.85 12.91 8.00
CA SER A 189 3.79 11.69 8.82
C SER A 189 5.04 10.82 8.71
N VAL A 190 5.96 11.15 7.79
CA VAL A 190 7.23 10.47 7.62
C VAL A 190 8.36 11.45 7.90
N CYS A 191 9.31 11.05 8.72
CA CYS A 191 10.48 11.85 9.09
C CYS A 191 11.77 11.09 8.78
N SER A 192 12.85 11.83 8.59
CA SER A 192 14.19 11.23 8.53
C SER A 192 14.67 10.88 9.93
N ILE A 193 15.29 9.71 10.05
CA ILE A 193 16.05 9.37 11.26
C ILE A 193 17.44 9.95 11.06
N GLY A 194 17.86 10.86 11.94
CA GLY A 194 19.24 11.33 11.96
C GLY A 194 20.20 10.15 12.11
N GLU A 195 21.32 10.18 11.41
CA GLU A 195 22.40 9.24 11.65
C GLU A 195 22.79 9.36 13.13
N ALA A 196 22.62 8.25 13.89
CA ALA A 196 23.02 8.14 15.28
C ALA A 196 24.49 7.75 15.36
#